data_2a94f71bce07924b5c75a515cb897c39
#
_entry.id   2a94f71bce07924b5c75a515cb897c39
#
_cell.length_a   1.000
_cell.length_b   1.000
_cell.length_c   1.000
_cell.angle_alpha   90.00
_cell.angle_beta   90.00
_cell.angle_gamma   90.00
#
_symmetry.space_group_name_H-M   'P 1'
#
loop_
_entity.id
_entity.type
_entity.pdbx_description
1 polymer ?
#
loop_
_entity_poly.entity_id
_entity_poly.type
_entity_poly.pdbx_seq_one_letter_code
_entity_poly.pdbx_strand_id
1 'polypeptide(L)'
;MWDAYKKGFKAYLQLEKSLSENSVEAYLHDIDKLTSYLQESSSLKAPQDVDLKDLQHFIKWISELGMTATSQARIISGIRSFYKYCLLEQITTVDPSTLLDVPKTKRALPDILSFEEIENIIAQIDQSKADGGRNKAILETMYSCGLRVSEVVNLKISCLYLDIGYIRVIGKGDKERLVPIGRDAVKYIELYK
;
A
#
# COMPACT_ATOMS: atom_id res chain seq x y z
N MET A 1 3.28 -17.41 21.04
CA MET A 1 3.54 -18.51 20.08
C MET A 1 3.80 -18.00 18.67
N TRP A 2 2.89 -17.25 18.04
CA TRP A 2 3.05 -16.77 16.66
C TRP A 2 4.15 -15.72 16.46
N ASP A 3 4.57 -15.01 17.50
CA ASP A 3 5.51 -13.87 17.38
C ASP A 3 6.87 -14.25 16.80
N ALA A 4 7.38 -15.44 17.13
CA ALA A 4 8.65 -15.92 16.58
C ALA A 4 8.53 -16.12 15.05
N TYR A 5 7.42 -16.75 14.60
CA TYR A 5 7.17 -16.98 13.19
C TYR A 5 6.96 -15.67 12.42
N LYS A 6 6.23 -14.70 13.01
CA LYS A 6 6.05 -13.36 12.42
C LYS A 6 7.37 -12.61 12.28
N LYS A 7 8.28 -12.71 13.28
CA LYS A 7 9.62 -12.10 13.19
C LYS A 7 10.46 -12.72 12.07
N GLY A 8 10.46 -14.05 11.93
CA GLY A 8 11.13 -14.73 10.82
C GLY A 8 10.52 -14.35 9.47
N PHE A 9 9.18 -14.33 9.37
CA PHE A 9 8.49 -13.90 8.14
C PHE A 9 8.82 -12.45 7.77
N LYS A 10 8.90 -11.54 8.76
CA LYS A 10 9.35 -10.16 8.53
C LYS A 10 10.73 -10.12 7.90
N ALA A 11 11.68 -10.84 8.47
CA ALA A 11 13.05 -10.93 7.96
C ALA A 11 13.08 -11.49 6.52
N TYR A 12 12.35 -12.55 6.24
CA TYR A 12 12.20 -13.12 4.91
C TYR A 12 11.66 -12.09 3.89
N LEU A 13 10.60 -11.35 4.25
CA LEU A 13 10.02 -10.33 3.37
C LEU A 13 11.00 -9.17 3.09
N GLN A 14 11.79 -8.78 4.10
CA GLN A 14 12.75 -7.69 3.97
C GLN A 14 14.01 -8.10 3.22
N LEU A 15 14.62 -9.22 3.60
CA LEU A 15 15.95 -9.61 3.13
C LEU A 15 15.90 -10.42 1.83
N GLU A 16 14.99 -11.38 1.74
CA GLU A 16 14.91 -12.24 0.54
C GLU A 16 13.98 -11.70 -0.53
N LYS A 17 12.88 -11.06 -0.13
CA LYS A 17 11.91 -10.48 -1.07
C LYS A 17 12.15 -9.00 -1.36
N SER A 18 13.03 -8.34 -0.62
CA SER A 18 13.35 -6.91 -0.77
C SER A 18 12.10 -6.04 -0.88
N LEU A 19 11.08 -6.35 -0.06
CA LEU A 19 9.83 -5.59 -0.06
C LEU A 19 9.98 -4.27 0.69
N SER A 20 9.25 -3.25 0.25
CA SER A 20 9.15 -1.99 0.97
C SER A 20 8.52 -2.18 2.35
N GLU A 21 8.85 -1.31 3.31
CA GLU A 21 8.36 -1.35 4.68
C GLU A 21 6.82 -1.42 4.74
N ASN A 22 6.12 -0.56 4.00
CA ASN A 22 4.66 -0.58 3.90
C ASN A 22 4.11 -1.93 3.40
N SER A 23 4.82 -2.61 2.48
CA SER A 23 4.41 -3.94 2.01
C SER A 23 4.62 -4.98 3.10
N VAL A 24 5.74 -4.93 3.81
CA VAL A 24 6.03 -5.83 4.93
C VAL A 24 4.99 -5.69 6.02
N GLU A 25 4.66 -4.47 6.42
CA GLU A 25 3.62 -4.19 7.42
C GLU A 25 2.25 -4.71 6.98
N ALA A 26 1.89 -4.51 5.70
CA ALA A 26 0.62 -5.02 5.18
C ALA A 26 0.53 -6.56 5.27
N TYR A 27 1.60 -7.28 4.94
CA TYR A 27 1.66 -8.73 5.07
C TYR A 27 1.60 -9.19 6.53
N LEU A 28 2.32 -8.52 7.43
CA LEU A 28 2.27 -8.84 8.85
C LEU A 28 0.87 -8.61 9.43
N HIS A 29 0.23 -7.51 9.05
CA HIS A 29 -1.14 -7.22 9.47
C HIS A 29 -2.17 -8.27 9.00
N ASP A 30 -1.95 -8.88 7.84
CA ASP A 30 -2.79 -10.00 7.40
C ASP A 30 -2.64 -11.23 8.30
N ILE A 31 -1.41 -11.53 8.73
CA ILE A 31 -1.15 -12.62 9.66
C ILE A 31 -1.65 -12.29 11.07
N ASP A 32 -1.59 -11.02 11.49
CA ASP A 32 -2.18 -10.59 12.76
C ASP A 32 -3.69 -10.82 12.80
N LYS A 33 -4.41 -10.52 11.71
CA LYS A 33 -5.84 -10.82 11.60
C LYS A 33 -6.15 -12.32 11.73
N LEU A 34 -5.37 -13.17 11.04
CA LEU A 34 -5.52 -14.61 11.14
C LEU A 34 -5.26 -15.09 12.58
N THR A 35 -4.20 -14.61 13.22
CA THR A 35 -3.88 -15.01 14.60
C THR A 35 -4.90 -14.54 15.61
N SER A 36 -5.45 -13.33 15.46
CA SER A 36 -6.53 -12.83 16.32
C SER A 36 -7.78 -13.70 16.20
N TYR A 37 -8.18 -14.04 14.96
CA TYR A 37 -9.30 -14.95 14.72
C TYR A 37 -9.10 -16.32 15.39
N LEU A 38 -7.92 -16.93 15.23
CA LEU A 38 -7.62 -18.24 15.85
C LEU A 38 -7.64 -18.17 17.39
N GLN A 39 -7.26 -17.04 17.98
CA GLN A 39 -7.35 -16.83 19.43
C GLN A 39 -8.81 -16.72 19.90
N GLU A 40 -9.65 -15.96 19.18
CA GLU A 40 -11.05 -15.78 19.52
C GLU A 40 -11.86 -17.06 19.37
N SER A 41 -11.55 -17.90 18.38
CA SER A 41 -12.23 -19.18 18.13
C SER A 41 -11.83 -20.31 19.08
N SER A 42 -11.10 -20.00 20.17
CA SER A 42 -10.57 -20.97 21.16
C SER A 42 -9.68 -22.07 20.53
N SER A 43 -9.21 -21.86 19.33
CA SER A 43 -8.37 -22.79 18.57
C SER A 43 -6.97 -22.21 18.41
N LEU A 44 -6.21 -22.11 19.54
CA LEU A 44 -4.85 -21.59 19.53
C LEU A 44 -3.90 -22.60 18.87
N LYS A 45 -4.05 -22.76 17.55
CA LYS A 45 -3.22 -23.63 16.72
C LYS A 45 -1.90 -22.92 16.38
N ALA A 46 -0.79 -23.69 16.36
CA ALA A 46 0.45 -23.24 15.77
C ALA A 46 0.35 -23.24 14.22
N PRO A 47 1.22 -22.54 13.49
CA PRO A 47 1.15 -22.50 12.02
C PRO A 47 1.08 -23.88 11.35
N GLN A 48 1.78 -24.87 11.86
CA GLN A 48 1.80 -26.24 11.34
C GLN A 48 0.50 -27.01 11.58
N ASP A 49 -0.33 -26.59 12.54
CA ASP A 49 -1.57 -27.26 12.93
C ASP A 49 -2.81 -26.64 12.29
N VAL A 50 -2.66 -25.52 11.59
CA VAL A 50 -3.72 -24.84 10.85
C VAL A 50 -4.02 -25.61 9.58
N ASP A 51 -5.27 -25.96 9.36
CA ASP A 51 -5.72 -26.66 8.16
C ASP A 51 -6.51 -25.75 7.19
N LEU A 52 -6.89 -26.31 6.03
CA LEU A 52 -7.71 -25.60 5.03
C LEU A 52 -9.04 -25.11 5.61
N LYS A 53 -9.67 -25.90 6.49
CA LYS A 53 -10.98 -25.56 7.08
C LYS A 53 -10.86 -24.35 8.00
N ASP A 54 -9.79 -24.25 8.78
CA ASP A 54 -9.53 -23.09 9.63
C ASP A 54 -9.42 -21.82 8.78
N LEU A 55 -8.70 -21.88 7.65
CA LEU A 55 -8.55 -20.77 6.72
C LEU A 55 -9.87 -20.41 6.02
N GLN A 56 -10.68 -21.40 5.64
CA GLN A 56 -12.01 -21.17 5.06
C GLN A 56 -12.94 -20.49 6.06
N HIS A 57 -12.95 -20.92 7.32
CA HIS A 57 -13.72 -20.29 8.38
C HIS A 57 -13.25 -18.87 8.66
N PHE A 58 -11.93 -18.64 8.65
CA PHE A 58 -11.37 -17.29 8.75
C PHE A 58 -11.84 -16.38 7.61
N ILE A 59 -11.81 -16.84 6.37
CA ILE A 59 -12.28 -16.05 5.21
C ILE A 59 -13.79 -15.76 5.33
N LYS A 60 -14.58 -16.74 5.79
CA LYS A 60 -16.00 -16.52 6.07
C LYS A 60 -16.19 -15.44 7.14
N TRP A 61 -15.45 -15.51 8.24
CA TRP A 61 -15.50 -14.54 9.34
C TRP A 61 -15.18 -13.12 8.89
N ILE A 62 -14.10 -12.89 8.12
CA ILE A 62 -13.77 -11.55 7.60
C ILE A 62 -14.81 -11.05 6.59
N SER A 63 -15.48 -11.97 5.87
CA SER A 63 -16.60 -11.64 4.99
C SER A 63 -17.82 -11.17 5.77
N GLU A 64 -18.16 -11.83 6.87
CA GLU A 64 -19.25 -11.46 7.79
C GLU A 64 -19.00 -10.12 8.49
N LEU A 65 -17.72 -9.74 8.71
CA LEU A 65 -17.31 -8.40 9.16
C LEU A 65 -17.44 -7.31 8.09
N GLY A 66 -17.93 -7.62 6.90
CA GLY A 66 -18.16 -6.67 5.82
C GLY A 66 -16.93 -6.35 4.98
N MET A 67 -15.86 -7.14 5.05
CA MET A 67 -14.68 -6.89 4.21
C MET A 67 -14.98 -7.14 2.72
N THR A 68 -14.54 -6.20 1.87
CA THR A 68 -14.73 -6.31 0.42
C THR A 68 -13.97 -7.50 -0.17
N ALA A 69 -14.46 -8.03 -1.30
CA ALA A 69 -13.81 -9.13 -2.03
C ALA A 69 -12.35 -8.82 -2.38
N THR A 70 -12.04 -7.55 -2.71
CA THR A 70 -10.67 -7.11 -3.00
C THR A 70 -9.76 -7.19 -1.76
N SER A 71 -10.26 -6.79 -0.59
CA SER A 71 -9.53 -6.89 0.67
C SER A 71 -9.32 -8.36 1.08
N GLN A 72 -10.33 -9.21 0.92
CA GLN A 72 -10.21 -10.64 1.17
C GLN A 72 -9.16 -11.29 0.25
N ALA A 73 -9.17 -10.99 -1.05
CA ALA A 73 -8.18 -11.50 -2.01
C ALA A 73 -6.74 -11.08 -1.62
N ARG A 74 -6.56 -9.84 -1.12
CA ARG A 74 -5.27 -9.37 -0.64
C ARG A 74 -4.81 -10.14 0.60
N ILE A 75 -5.70 -10.36 1.57
CA ILE A 75 -5.41 -11.13 2.79
C ILE A 75 -5.04 -12.57 2.44
N ILE A 76 -5.76 -13.21 1.52
CA ILE A 76 -5.42 -14.56 1.04
C ILE A 76 -4.01 -14.58 0.44
N SER A 77 -3.63 -13.55 -0.32
CA SER A 77 -2.27 -13.43 -0.85
C SER A 77 -1.22 -13.32 0.26
N GLY A 78 -1.53 -12.59 1.34
CA GLY A 78 -0.69 -12.50 2.53
C GLY A 78 -0.50 -13.84 3.22
N ILE A 79 -1.59 -14.58 3.44
CA ILE A 79 -1.58 -15.94 4.04
C ILE A 79 -0.76 -16.91 3.17
N ARG A 80 -0.95 -16.90 1.85
CA ARG A 80 -0.17 -17.74 0.92
C ARG A 80 1.32 -17.42 0.98
N SER A 81 1.67 -16.14 1.07
CA SER A 81 3.08 -15.73 1.24
C SER A 81 3.68 -16.23 2.54
N PHE A 82 2.92 -16.20 3.63
CA PHE A 82 3.34 -16.72 4.92
C PHE A 82 3.53 -18.25 4.90
N TYR A 83 2.59 -19.01 4.36
CA TYR A 83 2.73 -20.46 4.29
C TYR A 83 3.83 -20.90 3.32
N LYS A 84 4.07 -20.12 2.27
CA LYS A 84 5.26 -20.33 1.42
C LYS A 84 6.56 -20.16 2.22
N TYR A 85 6.65 -19.14 3.06
CA TYR A 85 7.75 -18.98 4.00
C TYR A 85 7.85 -20.15 4.98
N CYS A 86 6.72 -20.59 5.57
CA CYS A 86 6.70 -21.73 6.49
C CYS A 86 7.19 -23.03 5.86
N LEU A 87 6.90 -23.26 4.57
CA LEU A 87 7.44 -24.39 3.82
C LEU A 87 8.95 -24.28 3.62
N LEU A 88 9.46 -23.09 3.25
CA LEU A 88 10.89 -22.86 3.03
C LEU A 88 11.70 -23.09 4.31
N GLU A 89 11.20 -22.62 5.45
CA GLU A 89 11.82 -22.78 6.76
C GLU A 89 11.52 -24.13 7.45
N GLN A 90 10.85 -25.05 6.74
CA GLN A 90 10.47 -26.36 7.26
C GLN A 90 9.61 -26.31 8.55
N ILE A 91 8.89 -25.21 8.77
CA ILE A 91 7.94 -25.05 9.89
C ILE A 91 6.72 -25.94 9.67
N THR A 92 6.32 -26.10 8.42
CA THR A 92 5.23 -27.00 8.00
C THR A 92 5.67 -27.82 6.79
N THR A 93 5.06 -29.00 6.63
CA THR A 93 5.30 -29.88 5.48
C THR A 93 4.23 -29.71 4.40
N VAL A 94 3.12 -29.04 4.72
CA VAL A 94 1.98 -28.84 3.81
C VAL A 94 1.55 -27.39 3.88
N ASP A 95 1.22 -26.80 2.73
CA ASP A 95 0.62 -25.46 2.64
C ASP A 95 -0.90 -25.56 2.64
N PRO A 96 -1.60 -25.22 3.76
CA PRO A 96 -3.05 -25.30 3.83
C PRO A 96 -3.76 -24.23 2.98
N SER A 97 -3.03 -23.20 2.52
CA SER A 97 -3.60 -22.10 1.72
C SER A 97 -3.69 -22.40 0.23
N THR A 98 -3.08 -23.49 -0.23
CA THR A 98 -3.02 -23.85 -1.67
C THR A 98 -4.40 -23.95 -2.31
N LEU A 99 -5.35 -24.60 -1.63
CA LEU A 99 -6.73 -24.82 -2.11
C LEU A 99 -7.72 -23.74 -1.64
N LEU A 100 -7.24 -22.65 -1.06
CA LEU A 100 -8.11 -21.57 -0.60
C LEU A 100 -8.63 -20.77 -1.80
N ASP A 101 -9.95 -20.70 -1.96
CA ASP A 101 -10.57 -19.95 -3.05
C ASP A 101 -10.40 -18.46 -2.87
N VAL A 102 -10.06 -17.78 -3.97
CA VAL A 102 -9.95 -16.32 -4.01
C VAL A 102 -11.25 -15.74 -4.53
N PRO A 103 -11.89 -14.82 -3.81
CA PRO A 103 -13.11 -14.17 -4.28
C PRO A 103 -12.89 -13.48 -5.63
N LYS A 104 -13.88 -13.63 -6.53
CA LYS A 104 -13.85 -12.93 -7.82
C LYS A 104 -13.99 -11.41 -7.58
N THR A 105 -12.97 -10.66 -7.97
CA THR A 105 -12.98 -9.20 -7.91
C THR A 105 -13.37 -8.62 -9.26
N LYS A 106 -14.37 -7.72 -9.29
CA LYS A 106 -14.66 -6.94 -10.49
C LYS A 106 -13.72 -5.73 -10.51
N ARG A 107 -12.99 -5.54 -11.61
CA ARG A 107 -12.31 -4.27 -11.86
C ARG A 107 -13.36 -3.27 -12.33
N ALA A 108 -13.76 -2.35 -11.47
CA ALA A 108 -14.44 -1.14 -11.91
C ALA A 108 -13.40 -0.21 -12.57
N LEU A 109 -13.82 0.47 -13.64
CA LEU A 109 -13.03 1.59 -14.15
C LEU A 109 -13.02 2.68 -13.07
N PRO A 110 -11.87 3.31 -12.82
CA PRO A 110 -11.82 4.42 -11.87
C PRO A 110 -12.61 5.61 -12.40
N ASP A 111 -13.29 6.31 -11.51
CA ASP A 111 -13.85 7.62 -11.81
C ASP A 111 -12.70 8.61 -12.03
N ILE A 112 -12.80 9.40 -13.08
CA ILE A 112 -11.80 10.40 -13.45
C ILE A 112 -12.43 11.79 -13.28
N LEU A 113 -11.68 12.69 -12.62
CA LEU A 113 -12.07 14.11 -12.58
C LEU A 113 -11.74 14.78 -13.90
N SER A 114 -12.67 15.64 -14.37
CA SER A 114 -12.43 16.53 -15.50
C SER A 114 -11.43 17.64 -15.13
N PHE A 115 -10.88 18.32 -16.12
CA PHE A 115 -10.01 19.47 -15.92
C PHE A 115 -10.68 20.57 -15.08
N GLU A 116 -11.92 20.88 -15.39
CA GLU A 116 -12.73 21.89 -14.70
C GLU A 116 -12.97 21.53 -13.22
N GLU A 117 -13.22 20.26 -12.92
CA GLU A 117 -13.40 19.79 -11.55
C GLU A 117 -12.10 19.93 -10.76
N ILE A 118 -10.95 19.62 -11.36
CA ILE A 118 -9.63 19.76 -10.72
C ILE A 118 -9.33 21.25 -10.46
N GLU A 119 -9.57 22.13 -11.44
CA GLU A 119 -9.40 23.58 -11.25
C GLU A 119 -10.29 24.11 -10.14
N ASN A 120 -11.55 23.68 -10.09
CA ASN A 120 -12.48 24.06 -9.04
C ASN A 120 -12.00 23.61 -7.65
N ILE A 121 -11.46 22.40 -7.52
CA ILE A 121 -10.88 21.90 -6.26
C ILE A 121 -9.70 22.78 -5.84
N ILE A 122 -8.78 23.07 -6.74
CA ILE A 122 -7.60 23.90 -6.48
C ILE A 122 -7.98 25.35 -6.14
N ALA A 123 -9.03 25.88 -6.78
CA ALA A 123 -9.53 27.23 -6.52
C ALA A 123 -10.13 27.40 -5.09
N GLN A 124 -10.62 26.33 -4.48
CA GLN A 124 -11.15 26.37 -3.09
C GLN A 124 -10.07 26.51 -2.02
N ILE A 125 -8.79 26.41 -2.38
CA ILE A 125 -7.70 26.55 -1.40
C ILE A 125 -7.60 28.01 -0.95
N ASP A 126 -7.87 28.24 0.32
CA ASP A 126 -7.75 29.55 0.96
C ASP A 126 -6.27 29.92 1.16
N GLN A 127 -5.76 30.77 0.27
CA GLN A 127 -4.36 31.20 0.30
C GLN A 127 -4.06 32.21 1.41
N SER A 128 -5.07 32.71 2.14
CA SER A 128 -4.85 33.58 3.30
C SER A 128 -4.38 32.81 4.54
N LYS A 129 -4.56 31.49 4.53
CA LYS A 129 -4.08 30.61 5.60
C LYS A 129 -2.61 30.28 5.45
N ALA A 130 -1.93 30.08 6.58
CA ALA A 130 -0.49 29.79 6.62
C ALA A 130 -0.07 28.58 5.78
N ASP A 131 -0.95 27.59 5.59
CA ASP A 131 -0.71 26.38 4.80
C ASP A 131 -1.30 26.45 3.37
N GLY A 132 -2.02 27.52 3.03
CA GLY A 132 -2.71 27.65 1.75
C GLY A 132 -1.75 27.64 0.56
N GLY A 133 -0.67 28.41 0.63
CA GLY A 133 0.37 28.43 -0.41
C GLY A 133 1.01 27.05 -0.63
N ARG A 134 1.36 26.35 0.46
CA ARG A 134 1.89 24.99 0.41
C ARG A 134 0.90 24.02 -0.24
N ASN A 135 -0.36 24.04 0.20
CA ASN A 135 -1.37 23.11 -0.29
C ASN A 135 -1.64 23.32 -1.78
N LYS A 136 -1.64 24.58 -2.24
CA LYS A 136 -1.79 24.90 -3.66
C LYS A 136 -0.59 24.41 -4.47
N ALA A 137 0.63 24.66 -4.01
CA ALA A 137 1.84 24.15 -4.68
C ALA A 137 1.85 22.62 -4.79
N ILE A 138 1.39 21.92 -3.73
CA ILE A 138 1.28 20.45 -3.73
C ILE A 138 0.31 19.98 -4.82
N LEU A 139 -0.94 20.49 -4.83
CA LEU A 139 -1.97 20.02 -5.76
C LEU A 139 -1.64 20.37 -7.21
N GLU A 140 -1.14 21.57 -7.47
CA GLU A 140 -0.67 21.99 -8.81
C GLU A 140 0.47 21.10 -9.31
N THR A 141 1.43 20.77 -8.44
CA THR A 141 2.56 19.89 -8.79
C THR A 141 2.08 18.46 -9.03
N MET A 142 1.18 17.94 -8.19
CA MET A 142 0.62 16.60 -8.36
C MET A 142 -0.12 16.47 -9.69
N TYR A 143 -0.95 17.44 -10.00
CA TYR A 143 -1.74 17.43 -11.24
C TYR A 143 -0.84 17.58 -12.47
N SER A 144 0.02 18.61 -12.47
CA SER A 144 0.91 18.93 -13.60
C SER A 144 1.87 17.78 -13.96
N CYS A 145 2.40 17.09 -12.94
CA CYS A 145 3.45 16.08 -13.11
C CYS A 145 2.92 14.64 -12.96
N GLY A 146 1.66 14.43 -12.67
CA GLY A 146 1.08 13.10 -12.43
C GLY A 146 1.76 12.37 -11.25
N LEU A 147 2.09 13.11 -10.17
CA LEU A 147 2.80 12.55 -9.02
C LEU A 147 1.86 11.82 -8.05
N ARG A 148 2.39 10.76 -7.44
CA ARG A 148 1.73 10.17 -6.27
C ARG A 148 1.94 11.06 -5.05
N VAL A 149 1.01 10.97 -4.08
CA VAL A 149 1.12 11.73 -2.80
C VAL A 149 2.48 11.53 -2.15
N SER A 150 2.98 10.31 -2.05
CA SER A 150 4.28 10.01 -1.45
C SER A 150 5.46 10.62 -2.24
N GLU A 151 5.34 10.76 -3.55
CA GLU A 151 6.39 11.35 -4.40
C GLU A 151 6.48 12.87 -4.19
N VAL A 152 5.33 13.55 -4.09
CA VAL A 152 5.34 15.01 -3.87
C VAL A 152 5.74 15.38 -2.44
N VAL A 153 5.29 14.62 -1.43
CA VAL A 153 5.66 14.87 -0.02
C VAL A 153 7.16 14.70 0.22
N ASN A 154 7.80 13.78 -0.51
CA ASN A 154 9.25 13.53 -0.40
C ASN A 154 10.08 14.29 -1.46
N LEU A 155 9.46 15.18 -2.23
CA LEU A 155 10.16 15.94 -3.26
C LEU A 155 11.12 16.96 -2.62
N LYS A 156 12.40 16.84 -2.96
CA LYS A 156 13.46 17.72 -2.44
C LYS A 156 13.67 18.93 -3.36
N ILE A 157 14.02 20.06 -2.79
CA ILE A 157 14.38 21.28 -3.55
C ILE A 157 15.51 21.00 -4.54
N SER A 158 16.48 20.17 -4.16
CA SER A 158 17.60 19.76 -5.05
C SER A 158 17.17 18.92 -6.26
N CYS A 159 15.90 18.49 -6.30
CA CYS A 159 15.33 17.74 -7.43
C CYS A 159 14.48 18.63 -8.36
N LEU A 160 14.43 19.93 -8.12
CA LEU A 160 13.69 20.90 -8.91
C LEU A 160 14.61 21.58 -9.91
N TYR A 161 14.41 21.33 -11.19
CA TYR A 161 15.13 21.97 -12.32
C TYR A 161 14.13 22.87 -13.04
N LEU A 162 13.63 23.90 -12.32
CA LEU A 162 12.52 24.75 -12.76
C LEU A 162 12.90 25.65 -13.94
N ASP A 163 14.15 26.02 -14.06
CA ASP A 163 14.74 26.77 -15.15
C ASP A 163 14.63 26.05 -16.50
N ILE A 164 14.73 24.73 -16.50
CA ILE A 164 14.60 23.90 -17.70
C ILE A 164 13.25 23.17 -17.78
N GLY A 165 12.32 23.42 -16.82
CA GLY A 165 10.97 22.89 -16.82
C GLY A 165 10.86 21.40 -16.47
N TYR A 166 11.73 20.87 -15.62
CA TYR A 166 11.72 19.46 -15.18
C TYR A 166 11.89 19.32 -13.68
N ILE A 167 11.39 18.19 -13.16
CA ILE A 167 11.65 17.73 -11.81
C ILE A 167 12.14 16.28 -11.83
N ARG A 168 13.01 15.93 -10.89
CA ARG A 168 13.47 14.54 -10.67
C ARG A 168 12.66 13.93 -9.56
N VAL A 169 12.01 12.80 -9.85
CA VAL A 169 11.12 12.09 -8.93
C VAL A 169 11.66 10.69 -8.66
N ILE A 170 11.69 10.32 -7.38
CA ILE A 170 12.06 8.97 -6.95
C ILE A 170 10.75 8.21 -6.71
N GLY A 171 10.51 7.18 -7.50
CA GLY A 171 9.32 6.34 -7.42
C GLY A 171 9.52 5.05 -6.64
N LYS A 172 8.59 4.12 -6.80
CA LYS A 172 8.63 2.80 -6.13
C LYS A 172 9.91 2.04 -6.52
N GLY A 173 10.63 1.53 -5.51
CA GLY A 173 11.87 0.77 -5.68
C GLY A 173 13.06 1.65 -6.07
N ASP A 174 13.09 2.89 -5.56
CA ASP A 174 14.14 3.89 -5.76
C ASP A 174 14.44 4.22 -7.24
N LYS A 175 13.44 3.97 -8.11
CA LYS A 175 13.58 4.30 -9.53
C LYS A 175 13.40 5.79 -9.74
N GLU A 176 14.44 6.45 -10.25
CA GLU A 176 14.41 7.85 -10.61
C GLU A 176 13.81 8.06 -12.01
N ARG A 177 13.02 9.13 -12.15
CA ARG A 177 12.55 9.62 -13.45
C ARG A 177 12.54 11.14 -13.50
N LEU A 178 12.79 11.70 -14.67
CA LEU A 178 12.56 13.11 -14.96
C LEU A 178 11.13 13.28 -15.46
N VAL A 179 10.43 14.26 -14.92
CA VAL A 179 9.04 14.58 -15.27
C VAL A 179 8.97 16.05 -15.67
N PRO A 180 8.35 16.40 -16.80
CA PRO A 180 8.11 17.80 -17.15
C PRO A 180 7.15 18.43 -16.16
N ILE A 181 7.34 19.73 -15.87
CA ILE A 181 6.49 20.51 -14.97
C ILE A 181 5.89 21.71 -15.70
N GLY A 182 4.60 21.94 -15.48
CA GLY A 182 3.86 23.05 -16.07
C GLY A 182 4.14 24.38 -15.37
N ARG A 183 3.86 25.48 -16.08
CA ARG A 183 4.16 26.85 -15.62
C ARG A 183 3.46 27.23 -14.33
N ASP A 184 2.20 26.81 -14.14
CA ASP A 184 1.44 27.12 -12.94
C ASP A 184 2.03 26.41 -11.71
N ALA A 185 2.42 25.14 -11.84
CA ALA A 185 3.09 24.41 -10.78
C ALA A 185 4.44 25.06 -10.41
N VAL A 186 5.24 25.48 -11.40
CA VAL A 186 6.49 26.24 -11.17
C VAL A 186 6.19 27.51 -10.37
N LYS A 187 5.22 28.32 -10.81
CA LYS A 187 4.81 29.55 -10.13
C LYS A 187 4.46 29.33 -8.66
N TYR A 188 3.65 28.33 -8.36
CA TYR A 188 3.22 28.08 -6.98
C TYR A 188 4.30 27.44 -6.12
N ILE A 189 5.23 26.67 -6.69
CA ILE A 189 6.43 26.21 -5.98
C ILE A 189 7.31 27.41 -5.60
N GLU A 190 7.54 28.35 -6.53
CA GLU A 190 8.36 29.52 -6.27
C GLU A 190 7.75 30.49 -5.25
N LEU A 191 6.42 30.60 -5.23
CA LEU A 191 5.71 31.37 -4.21
C LEU A 191 5.73 30.72 -2.82
N TYR A 192 5.89 29.42 -2.76
CA TYR A 192 5.93 28.68 -1.50
C TYR A 192 7.33 28.60 -0.89
N LYS A 193 8.40 28.63 -1.70
CA LYS A 193 9.80 28.64 -1.25
C LYS A 193 10.14 29.85 -0.38
#